data_8946d8693000ea3456c19c4647b91e83
#
_entry.id   8946d8693000ea3456c19c4647b91e83
#
_cell.length_a   1.000
_cell.length_b   1.000
_cell.length_c   1.000
_cell.angle_alpha   90.00
_cell.angle_beta   90.00
_cell.angle_gamma   90.00
#
_symmetry.space_group_name_H-M   'P 1'
#
loop_
_entity.id
_entity.type
_entity.pdbx_description
1 polymer ?
#
loop_
_entity_poly.entity_id
_entity_poly.type
_entity_poly.pdbx_seq_one_letter_code
_entity_poly.pdbx_strand_id
1 'polypeptide(L)'
;MPPALSNFTLGRLFGIPQLALLTFVAVVVVEIGVRWSAMGRRFVAVGVSARAARAAGIRVIAYKTTTYAAAGFFYALAGVLLAGYLRVPSLLVGHNYLLPTITVVVLGGNSLLGGAGSVAATAIGAVFLVQLQQVIIGMGAPTSAQFIIQAVIILLGMALQAVPWREGLNALNNRSAGAGGAVKPGVGAALRGRGADQKG
;
A
#
# COMPACT_ATOMS: atom_id res chain seq x y z
N MET A 1 -4.94 35.51 -4.56
CA MET A 1 -5.38 34.28 -5.25
C MET A 1 -6.69 34.54 -5.97
N PRO A 2 -6.96 33.92 -7.14
CA PRO A 2 -8.23 34.10 -7.82
C PRO A 2 -9.36 33.56 -6.93
N PRO A 3 -10.44 34.36 -6.75
CA PRO A 3 -11.57 33.99 -5.87
C PRO A 3 -12.29 32.69 -6.33
N ALA A 4 -12.15 32.36 -7.60
CA ALA A 4 -12.69 31.12 -8.17
C ALA A 4 -12.13 29.85 -7.53
N LEU A 5 -10.85 29.78 -7.19
CA LEU A 5 -10.21 28.60 -6.62
C LEU A 5 -10.66 28.36 -5.18
N SER A 6 -10.75 29.42 -4.37
CA SER A 6 -11.22 29.32 -2.99
C SER A 6 -12.72 28.99 -2.92
N ASN A 7 -13.52 29.50 -3.85
CA ASN A 7 -14.94 29.17 -3.94
C ASN A 7 -15.15 27.71 -4.38
N PHE A 8 -14.29 27.18 -5.25
CA PHE A 8 -14.33 25.78 -5.65
C PHE A 8 -13.96 24.85 -4.50
N THR A 9 -12.87 25.13 -3.77
CA THR A 9 -12.41 24.26 -2.67
C THR A 9 -13.31 24.30 -1.43
N LEU A 10 -14.02 25.41 -1.20
CA LEU A 10 -14.95 25.60 -0.07
C LEU A 10 -16.41 25.36 -0.46
N GLY A 11 -16.70 25.17 -1.75
CA GLY A 11 -18.04 24.86 -2.25
C GLY A 11 -18.58 23.56 -1.65
N ARG A 12 -19.91 23.52 -1.45
CA ARG A 12 -20.62 22.30 -1.02
C ARG A 12 -21.53 21.84 -2.14
N LEU A 13 -21.35 20.61 -2.58
CA LEU A 13 -22.27 19.91 -3.49
C LEU A 13 -23.05 18.89 -2.65
N PHE A 14 -24.38 18.99 -2.60
CA PHE A 14 -25.23 18.11 -1.80
C PHE A 14 -24.87 18.04 -0.30
N GLY A 15 -24.34 19.14 0.28
CA GLY A 15 -23.92 19.18 1.68
C GLY A 15 -22.52 18.61 1.95
N ILE A 16 -21.86 18.00 0.97
CA ILE A 16 -20.50 17.44 1.07
C ILE A 16 -19.50 18.47 0.52
N PRO A 17 -18.37 18.71 1.20
CA PRO A 17 -17.30 19.56 0.68
C PRO A 17 -16.81 19.02 -0.68
N GLN A 18 -16.73 19.90 -1.69
CA GLN A 18 -16.27 19.51 -3.05
C GLN A 18 -14.87 18.89 -3.03
N LEU A 19 -14.03 19.34 -2.12
CA LEU A 19 -12.68 18.79 -1.90
C LEU A 19 -12.71 17.30 -1.50
N ALA A 20 -13.63 16.92 -0.60
CA ALA A 20 -13.78 15.54 -0.16
C ALA A 20 -14.27 14.64 -1.31
N LEU A 21 -15.21 15.11 -2.10
CA LEU A 21 -15.73 14.40 -3.26
C LEU A 21 -14.66 14.20 -4.33
N LEU A 22 -13.87 15.22 -4.62
CA LEU A 22 -12.76 15.15 -5.57
C LEU A 22 -11.69 14.17 -5.11
N THR A 23 -11.32 14.20 -3.82
CA THR A 23 -10.37 13.25 -3.23
C THR A 23 -10.91 11.82 -3.29
N PHE A 24 -12.18 11.60 -2.98
CA PHE A 24 -12.82 10.29 -3.06
C PHE A 24 -12.81 9.75 -4.49
N VAL A 25 -13.19 10.56 -5.48
CA VAL A 25 -13.15 10.19 -6.90
C VAL A 25 -11.72 9.85 -7.32
N ALA A 26 -10.73 10.65 -6.93
CA ALA A 26 -9.33 10.39 -7.25
C ALA A 26 -8.85 9.04 -6.67
N VAL A 27 -9.18 8.73 -5.42
CA VAL A 27 -8.86 7.44 -4.78
C VAL A 27 -9.50 6.28 -5.54
N VAL A 28 -10.79 6.39 -5.88
CA VAL A 28 -11.51 5.34 -6.61
C VAL A 28 -10.91 5.11 -8.00
N VAL A 29 -10.62 6.18 -8.74
CA VAL A 29 -10.03 6.10 -10.09
C VAL A 29 -8.65 5.43 -10.04
N VAL A 30 -7.80 5.82 -9.08
CA VAL A 30 -6.46 5.23 -8.94
C VAL A 30 -6.55 3.77 -8.48
N GLU A 31 -7.42 3.43 -7.53
CA GLU A 31 -7.60 2.04 -7.07
C GLU A 31 -8.08 1.14 -8.20
N ILE A 32 -9.07 1.57 -8.99
CA ILE A 32 -9.54 0.85 -10.17
C ILE A 32 -8.41 0.72 -11.21
N GLY A 33 -7.68 1.81 -11.48
CA GLY A 33 -6.55 1.81 -12.41
C GLY A 33 -5.45 0.83 -12.01
N VAL A 34 -5.11 0.75 -10.73
CA VAL A 34 -4.07 -0.16 -10.25
C VAL A 34 -4.55 -1.61 -10.17
N ARG A 35 -5.76 -1.87 -9.69
CA ARG A 35 -6.25 -3.24 -9.49
C ARG A 35 -6.76 -3.91 -10.78
N TRP A 36 -7.53 -3.18 -11.58
CA TRP A 36 -8.28 -3.77 -12.70
C TRP A 36 -7.61 -3.58 -14.05
N SER A 37 -6.68 -2.63 -14.18
CA SER A 37 -5.94 -2.41 -15.41
C SER A 37 -4.83 -3.44 -15.62
N ALA A 38 -4.62 -3.85 -16.89
CA ALA A 38 -3.44 -4.63 -17.27
C ALA A 38 -2.13 -3.89 -16.98
N MET A 39 -2.17 -2.55 -17.05
CA MET A 39 -1.05 -1.66 -16.74
C MET A 39 -0.73 -1.69 -15.25
N GLY A 40 -1.74 -1.69 -14.38
CA GLY A 40 -1.56 -1.79 -12.93
C GLY A 40 -0.96 -3.11 -12.49
N ARG A 41 -1.38 -4.24 -13.06
CA ARG A 41 -0.77 -5.55 -12.77
C ARG A 41 0.71 -5.60 -13.14
N ARG A 42 1.10 -5.02 -14.27
CA ARG A 42 2.52 -4.92 -14.68
C ARG A 42 3.29 -3.97 -13.77
N PHE A 43 2.66 -2.89 -13.33
CA PHE A 43 3.22 -1.95 -12.35
C PHE A 43 3.57 -2.65 -11.04
N VAL A 44 2.65 -3.44 -10.47
CA VAL A 44 2.89 -4.25 -9.27
C VAL A 44 4.01 -5.26 -9.48
N ALA A 45 4.04 -5.95 -10.64
CA ALA A 45 5.10 -6.90 -10.98
C ALA A 45 6.49 -6.24 -11.02
N VAL A 46 6.60 -5.02 -11.57
CA VAL A 46 7.84 -4.23 -11.56
C VAL A 46 8.25 -3.85 -10.14
N GLY A 47 7.28 -3.57 -9.26
CA GLY A 47 7.51 -3.25 -7.85
C GLY A 47 8.02 -4.44 -7.04
N VAL A 48 7.54 -5.65 -7.31
CA VAL A 48 7.99 -6.89 -6.63
C VAL A 48 9.42 -7.25 -7.03
N SER A 49 9.71 -7.29 -8.33
CA SER A 49 11.06 -7.59 -8.83
C SER A 49 11.30 -7.00 -10.20
N ALA A 50 12.08 -5.93 -10.23
CA ALA A 50 12.49 -5.29 -11.48
C ALA A 50 13.34 -6.20 -12.39
N ARG A 51 14.05 -7.19 -11.81
CA ARG A 51 14.84 -8.18 -12.58
C ARG A 51 13.93 -9.18 -13.27
N ALA A 52 12.98 -9.77 -12.54
CA ALA A 52 12.02 -10.72 -13.09
C ALA A 52 11.11 -10.06 -14.13
N ALA A 53 10.65 -8.83 -13.89
CA ALA A 53 9.84 -8.06 -14.83
C ALA A 53 10.60 -7.80 -16.15
N ARG A 54 11.91 -7.50 -16.12
CA ARG A 54 12.74 -7.36 -17.32
C ARG A 54 12.87 -8.68 -18.08
N ALA A 55 13.08 -9.79 -17.39
CA ALA A 55 13.14 -11.13 -18.00
C ALA A 55 11.82 -11.50 -18.69
N ALA A 56 10.68 -11.02 -18.17
CA ALA A 56 9.36 -11.16 -18.78
C ALA A 56 9.05 -10.14 -19.90
N GLY A 57 10.05 -9.37 -20.36
CA GLY A 57 9.89 -8.42 -21.47
C GLY A 57 9.21 -7.09 -21.10
N ILE A 58 9.00 -6.81 -19.80
CA ILE A 58 8.36 -5.56 -19.36
C ILE A 58 9.37 -4.41 -19.38
N ARG A 59 9.01 -3.29 -19.97
CA ARG A 59 9.84 -2.07 -20.03
C ARG A 59 9.88 -1.37 -18.67
N VAL A 60 10.70 -1.86 -17.75
CA VAL A 60 10.80 -1.37 -16.34
C VAL A 60 11.05 0.14 -16.26
N ILE A 61 11.89 0.70 -17.14
CA ILE A 61 12.19 2.13 -17.14
C ILE A 61 10.93 2.95 -17.42
N ALA A 62 10.16 2.58 -18.43
CA ALA A 62 8.92 3.28 -18.78
C ALA A 62 7.92 3.28 -17.58
N TYR A 63 7.75 2.13 -16.91
CA TYR A 63 6.89 2.06 -15.72
C TYR A 63 7.39 2.92 -14.58
N LYS A 64 8.69 2.96 -14.30
CA LYS A 64 9.26 3.85 -13.28
C LYS A 64 9.02 5.32 -13.62
N THR A 65 9.33 5.73 -14.85
CA THR A 65 9.12 7.13 -15.29
C THR A 65 7.65 7.53 -15.18
N THR A 66 6.73 6.68 -15.63
CA THR A 66 5.28 6.94 -15.52
C THR A 66 4.83 7.09 -14.06
N THR A 67 5.41 6.29 -13.15
CA THR A 67 5.12 6.39 -11.71
C THR A 67 5.54 7.74 -11.14
N TYR A 68 6.77 8.18 -11.44
CA TYR A 68 7.24 9.48 -10.97
C TYR A 68 6.44 10.64 -11.59
N ALA A 69 6.08 10.53 -12.87
CA ALA A 69 5.22 11.53 -13.52
C ALA A 69 3.83 11.60 -12.87
N ALA A 70 3.20 10.45 -12.61
CA ALA A 70 1.92 10.38 -11.92
C ALA A 70 2.02 10.93 -10.49
N ALA A 71 3.06 10.58 -9.74
CA ALA A 71 3.31 11.13 -8.40
C ALA A 71 3.45 12.65 -8.43
N GLY A 72 4.24 13.19 -9.36
CA GLY A 72 4.40 14.63 -9.55
C GLY A 72 3.09 15.33 -9.86
N PHE A 73 2.25 14.73 -10.71
CA PHE A 73 0.91 15.23 -11.00
C PHE A 73 0.02 15.30 -9.75
N PHE A 74 -0.02 14.24 -8.94
CA PHE A 74 -0.81 14.22 -7.71
C PHE A 74 -0.27 15.18 -6.66
N TYR A 75 1.05 15.35 -6.54
CA TYR A 75 1.63 16.35 -5.65
C TYR A 75 1.27 17.78 -6.06
N ALA A 76 1.34 18.09 -7.36
CA ALA A 76 0.94 19.38 -7.87
C ALA A 76 -0.56 19.64 -7.61
N LEU A 77 -1.41 18.66 -7.87
CA LEU A 77 -2.84 18.73 -7.60
C LEU A 77 -3.12 18.97 -6.10
N ALA A 78 -2.49 18.20 -5.23
CA ALA A 78 -2.62 18.37 -3.79
C ALA A 78 -2.14 19.75 -3.31
N GLY A 79 -1.04 20.24 -3.85
CA GLY A 79 -0.52 21.57 -3.54
C GLY A 79 -1.48 22.70 -3.94
N VAL A 80 -2.07 22.62 -5.13
CA VAL A 80 -3.08 23.59 -5.60
C VAL A 80 -4.33 23.57 -4.73
N LEU A 81 -4.83 22.37 -4.38
CA LEU A 81 -6.02 22.21 -3.53
C LEU A 81 -5.76 22.71 -2.10
N LEU A 82 -4.58 22.41 -1.56
CA LEU A 82 -4.18 22.86 -0.23
C LEU A 82 -4.03 24.40 -0.18
N ALA A 83 -3.43 24.99 -1.20
CA ALA A 83 -3.33 26.45 -1.32
C ALA A 83 -4.71 27.12 -1.42
N GLY A 84 -5.65 26.53 -2.14
CA GLY A 84 -7.04 27.00 -2.21
C GLY A 84 -7.78 26.92 -0.87
N TYR A 85 -7.53 25.83 -0.12
CA TYR A 85 -8.14 25.58 1.19
C TYR A 85 -7.63 26.56 2.26
N LEU A 86 -6.32 26.73 2.35
CA LEU A 86 -5.68 27.57 3.37
C LEU A 86 -5.79 29.08 3.08
N ARG A 87 -6.15 29.47 1.85
CA ARG A 87 -6.22 30.86 1.37
C ARG A 87 -4.90 31.65 1.48
N VAL A 88 -3.88 31.09 2.10
CA VAL A 88 -2.55 31.69 2.28
C VAL A 88 -1.51 30.74 1.70
N PRO A 89 -0.91 31.05 0.55
CA PRO A 89 0.17 30.26 -0.01
C PRO A 89 1.43 30.45 0.84
N SER A 90 1.87 29.39 1.51
CA SER A 90 3.15 29.35 2.20
C SER A 90 3.98 28.20 1.66
N LEU A 91 5.25 28.46 1.36
CA LEU A 91 6.19 27.44 0.86
C LEU A 91 6.47 26.33 1.89
N LEU A 92 6.26 26.63 3.18
CA LEU A 92 6.56 25.70 4.28
C LEU A 92 5.37 24.82 4.68
N VAL A 93 4.17 25.07 4.18
CA VAL A 93 2.97 24.30 4.55
C VAL A 93 3.13 22.80 4.28
N GLY A 94 3.78 22.44 3.17
CA GLY A 94 4.03 21.04 2.81
C GLY A 94 4.89 20.27 3.81
N HIS A 95 5.76 20.96 4.55
CA HIS A 95 6.69 20.32 5.50
C HIS A 95 5.95 19.56 6.62
N ASN A 96 4.85 20.11 7.10
CA ASN A 96 4.04 19.50 8.16
C ASN A 96 3.32 18.21 7.72
N TYR A 97 3.24 17.94 6.42
CA TYR A 97 2.59 16.74 5.87
C TYR A 97 3.54 15.58 5.55
N LEU A 98 4.87 15.78 5.67
CA LEU A 98 5.85 14.73 5.36
C LEU A 98 5.68 13.50 6.26
N LEU A 99 5.74 13.68 7.58
CA LEU A 99 5.60 12.58 8.53
C LEU A 99 4.20 11.93 8.48
N PRO A 100 3.10 12.69 8.52
CA PRO A 100 1.76 12.13 8.39
C PRO A 100 1.57 11.28 7.12
N THR A 101 2.12 11.70 5.98
CA THR A 101 2.00 10.96 4.72
C THR A 101 2.69 9.60 4.78
N ILE A 102 3.91 9.54 5.34
CA ILE A 102 4.62 8.27 5.54
C ILE A 102 3.84 7.36 6.50
N THR A 103 3.35 7.92 7.60
CA THR A 103 2.55 7.20 8.59
C THR A 103 1.32 6.55 7.96
N VAL A 104 0.57 7.29 7.13
CA VAL A 104 -0.62 6.81 6.45
C VAL A 104 -0.30 5.67 5.48
N VAL A 105 0.78 5.77 4.71
CA VAL A 105 1.21 4.72 3.77
C VAL A 105 1.55 3.43 4.51
N VAL A 106 2.29 3.53 5.62
CA VAL A 106 2.65 2.38 6.46
C VAL A 106 1.41 1.79 7.15
N LEU A 107 0.53 2.64 7.69
CA LEU A 107 -0.71 2.24 8.34
C LEU A 107 -1.66 1.53 7.36
N GLY A 108 -1.68 1.97 6.09
CA GLY A 108 -2.42 1.32 5.00
C GLY A 108 -1.85 -0.04 4.58
N GLY A 109 -0.80 -0.55 5.26
CA GLY A 109 -0.20 -1.84 4.95
C GLY A 109 0.59 -1.89 3.65
N ASN A 110 0.96 -0.72 3.10
CA ASN A 110 1.79 -0.67 1.90
C ASN A 110 3.24 -0.97 2.24
N SER A 111 3.86 -1.85 1.47
CA SER A 111 5.28 -2.15 1.60
C SER A 111 6.13 -0.96 1.14
N LEU A 112 6.99 -0.44 2.02
CA LEU A 112 7.96 0.60 1.65
C LEU A 112 9.02 0.09 0.66
N LEU A 113 9.23 -1.23 0.60
CA LEU A 113 10.14 -1.88 -0.34
C LEU A 113 9.50 -2.10 -1.72
N GLY A 114 8.19 -1.86 -1.86
CA GLY A 114 7.44 -1.98 -3.11
C GLY A 114 6.75 -3.34 -3.28
N GLY A 115 5.95 -3.44 -4.35
CA GLY A 115 5.33 -4.67 -4.81
C GLY A 115 4.00 -5.04 -4.15
N ALA A 116 3.66 -4.50 -3.00
CA ALA A 116 2.39 -4.75 -2.33
C ALA A 116 1.82 -3.46 -1.74
N GLY A 117 0.55 -3.24 -1.93
CA GLY A 117 -0.15 -2.08 -1.39
C GLY A 117 -1.59 -1.96 -1.88
N SER A 118 -2.37 -1.12 -1.20
CA SER A 118 -3.75 -0.82 -1.55
C SER A 118 -4.00 0.67 -1.34
N VAL A 119 -4.46 1.34 -2.39
CA VAL A 119 -4.80 2.76 -2.32
C VAL A 119 -5.99 2.99 -1.40
N ALA A 120 -6.99 2.08 -1.44
CA ALA A 120 -8.14 2.15 -0.56
C ALA A 120 -7.76 2.01 0.92
N ALA A 121 -6.86 1.08 1.26
CA ALA A 121 -6.38 0.92 2.64
C ALA A 121 -5.61 2.16 3.11
N THR A 122 -4.81 2.78 2.23
CA THR A 122 -4.13 4.05 2.53
C THR A 122 -5.14 5.18 2.76
N ALA A 123 -6.21 5.26 1.97
CA ALA A 123 -7.24 6.28 2.15
C ALA A 123 -7.97 6.13 3.50
N ILE A 124 -8.30 4.89 3.90
CA ILE A 124 -8.88 4.60 5.23
C ILE A 124 -7.88 4.97 6.33
N GLY A 125 -6.61 4.61 6.17
CA GLY A 125 -5.54 4.99 7.09
C GLY A 125 -5.38 6.51 7.23
N ALA A 126 -5.55 7.26 6.14
CA ALA A 126 -5.53 8.73 6.17
C ALA A 126 -6.67 9.30 7.02
N VAL A 127 -7.89 8.82 6.83
CA VAL A 127 -9.05 9.24 7.62
C VAL A 127 -8.83 8.92 9.10
N PHE A 128 -8.37 7.71 9.40
CA PHE A 128 -8.07 7.29 10.77
C PHE A 128 -7.01 8.19 11.43
N LEU A 129 -5.91 8.47 10.72
CA LEU A 129 -4.84 9.32 11.25
C LEU A 129 -5.33 10.74 11.53
N VAL A 130 -6.11 11.32 10.63
CA VAL A 130 -6.68 12.66 10.82
C VAL A 130 -7.62 12.69 12.03
N GLN A 131 -8.47 11.68 12.20
CA GLN A 131 -9.34 11.58 13.36
C GLN A 131 -8.55 11.45 14.66
N LEU A 132 -7.50 10.62 14.65
CA LEU A 132 -6.61 10.47 15.80
C LEU A 132 -5.94 11.80 16.18
N GLN A 133 -5.44 12.55 15.18
CA GLN A 133 -4.85 13.88 15.41
C GLN A 133 -5.87 14.85 15.99
N GLN A 134 -7.11 14.85 15.53
CA GLN A 134 -8.17 15.71 16.06
C GLN A 134 -8.48 15.39 17.52
N VAL A 135 -8.52 14.12 17.89
CA VAL A 135 -8.70 13.69 19.28
C VAL A 135 -7.55 14.20 20.17
N ILE A 136 -6.30 14.07 19.72
CA ILE A 136 -5.12 14.52 20.46
C ILE A 136 -5.15 16.03 20.67
N ILE A 137 -5.51 16.80 19.63
CA ILE A 137 -5.67 18.26 19.72
C ILE A 137 -6.81 18.62 20.69
N GLY A 138 -7.95 17.91 20.59
CA GLY A 138 -9.09 18.11 21.49
C GLY A 138 -8.78 17.86 22.96
N MET A 139 -7.83 16.99 23.28
CA MET A 139 -7.31 16.74 24.63
C MET A 139 -6.34 17.81 25.12
N GLY A 140 -6.03 18.82 24.31
CA GLY A 140 -5.06 19.88 24.65
C GLY A 140 -3.60 19.42 24.64
N ALA A 141 -3.29 18.28 24.03
CA ALA A 141 -1.93 17.77 23.96
C ALA A 141 -1.05 18.62 23.02
N PRO A 142 0.24 18.82 23.36
CA PRO A 142 1.16 19.61 22.53
C PRO A 142 1.44 18.89 21.21
N THR A 143 1.88 19.66 20.20
CA THR A 143 2.22 19.13 18.85
C THR A 143 3.30 18.04 18.90
N SER A 144 4.21 18.09 19.88
CA SER A 144 5.22 17.05 20.10
C SER A 144 4.62 15.68 20.39
N ALA A 145 3.49 15.61 21.09
CA ALA A 145 2.79 14.35 21.33
C ALA A 145 2.28 13.71 20.03
N GLN A 146 1.83 14.52 19.07
CA GLN A 146 1.40 14.05 17.75
C GLN A 146 2.55 13.37 17.00
N PHE A 147 3.74 13.96 17.01
CA PHE A 147 4.92 13.37 16.35
C PHE A 147 5.36 12.06 17.03
N ILE A 148 5.30 11.98 18.35
CA ILE A 148 5.62 10.74 19.09
C ILE A 148 4.64 9.63 18.70
N ILE A 149 3.35 9.92 18.68
CA ILE A 149 2.32 8.94 18.31
C ILE A 149 2.50 8.48 16.86
N GLN A 150 2.79 9.40 15.94
CA GLN A 150 3.08 9.05 14.54
C GLN A 150 4.32 8.15 14.42
N ALA A 151 5.38 8.46 15.15
CA ALA A 151 6.60 7.65 15.16
C ALA A 151 6.31 6.24 15.69
N VAL A 152 5.52 6.10 16.76
CA VAL A 152 5.11 4.80 17.30
C VAL A 152 4.27 4.02 16.28
N ILE A 153 3.32 4.67 15.60
CA ILE A 153 2.51 4.02 14.54
C ILE A 153 3.41 3.52 13.41
N ILE A 154 4.39 4.31 12.96
CA ILE A 154 5.33 3.90 11.91
C ILE A 154 6.13 2.68 12.39
N LEU A 155 6.70 2.72 13.59
CA LEU A 155 7.48 1.61 14.14
C LEU A 155 6.67 0.33 14.26
N LEU A 156 5.45 0.41 14.78
CA LEU A 156 4.55 -0.74 14.90
C LEU A 156 4.14 -1.26 13.52
N GLY A 157 3.80 -0.37 12.58
CA GLY A 157 3.45 -0.75 11.21
C GLY A 157 4.60 -1.44 10.48
N MET A 158 5.83 -0.95 10.63
CA MET A 158 7.02 -1.60 10.07
C MET A 158 7.32 -2.92 10.75
N ALA A 159 7.21 -3.03 12.08
CA ALA A 159 7.40 -4.27 12.81
C ALA A 159 6.39 -5.34 12.38
N LEU A 160 5.12 -4.98 12.21
CA LEU A 160 4.09 -5.88 11.70
C LEU A 160 4.36 -6.34 10.26
N GLN A 161 4.92 -5.48 9.41
CA GLN A 161 5.30 -5.85 8.04
C GLN A 161 6.57 -6.72 7.99
N ALA A 162 7.47 -6.60 8.97
CA ALA A 162 8.69 -7.40 9.05
C ALA A 162 8.42 -8.84 9.49
N VAL A 163 7.30 -9.11 10.17
CA VAL A 163 6.94 -10.46 10.60
C VAL A 163 6.36 -11.25 9.42
N PRO A 164 6.98 -12.37 8.99
CA PRO A 164 6.51 -13.17 7.86
C PRO A 164 5.30 -14.04 8.26
N TRP A 165 4.15 -13.38 8.46
CA TRP A 165 2.89 -14.06 8.84
C TRP A 165 2.50 -15.22 7.92
N ARG A 166 2.89 -15.13 6.63
CA ARG A 166 2.58 -16.14 5.61
C ARG A 166 3.38 -17.43 5.82
N GLU A 167 4.59 -17.35 6.33
CA GLU A 167 5.40 -18.55 6.62
C GLU A 167 4.89 -19.28 7.86
N GLY A 168 4.45 -18.54 8.87
CA GLY A 168 3.82 -19.12 10.06
C GLY A 168 2.52 -19.88 9.75
N LEU A 169 1.66 -19.30 8.92
CA LEU A 169 0.41 -19.93 8.50
C LEU A 169 0.65 -21.16 7.61
N ASN A 170 1.63 -21.11 6.71
CA ASN A 170 1.98 -22.26 5.86
C ASN A 170 2.65 -23.38 6.67
N ALA A 171 3.42 -23.06 7.68
CA ALA A 171 4.02 -24.05 8.58
C ALA A 171 2.94 -24.77 9.43
N LEU A 172 1.91 -24.05 9.87
CA LEU A 172 0.76 -24.63 10.58
C LEU A 172 -0.09 -25.49 9.65
N ASN A 173 -0.33 -25.06 8.42
CA ASN A 173 -1.12 -25.80 7.43
C ASN A 173 -0.38 -27.04 6.93
N ASN A 174 0.94 -27.02 6.79
CA ASN A 174 1.75 -28.20 6.44
C ASN A 174 1.84 -29.20 7.61
N ARG A 175 1.76 -28.75 8.86
CA ARG A 175 1.70 -29.67 10.00
C ARG A 175 0.39 -30.43 10.06
N SER A 176 -0.74 -29.79 9.71
CA SER A 176 -2.05 -30.45 9.62
C SER A 176 -2.15 -31.40 8.42
N ALA A 177 -1.50 -31.09 7.29
CA ALA A 177 -1.44 -31.96 6.12
C ALA A 177 -0.50 -33.17 6.30
N GLY A 178 0.58 -33.01 7.07
CA GLY A 178 1.52 -34.07 7.36
C GLY A 178 1.01 -35.13 8.38
N ALA A 179 0.02 -34.77 9.19
CA ALA A 179 -0.59 -35.67 10.16
C ALA A 179 -1.62 -36.66 9.55
N GLY A 180 -2.09 -36.38 8.32
CA GLY A 180 -3.09 -37.21 7.60
C GLY A 180 -2.52 -38.15 6.55
N GLY A 181 -1.22 -38.10 6.24
CA GLY A 181 -0.62 -38.77 5.08
C GLY A 181 0.53 -39.71 5.36
N ALA A 182 0.58 -40.38 6.53
CA ALA A 182 1.53 -41.48 6.76
C ALA A 182 1.04 -42.76 6.07
N VAL A 183 0.94 -42.75 4.74
CA VAL A 183 0.89 -44.01 3.95
C VAL A 183 2.34 -44.41 3.70
N LYS A 184 2.77 -45.49 4.36
CA LYS A 184 4.07 -46.14 4.20
C LYS A 184 4.28 -46.53 2.72
N PRO A 185 5.35 -46.08 2.03
CA PRO A 185 5.76 -46.69 0.77
C PRO A 185 6.68 -47.87 1.09
N GLY A 186 6.16 -49.07 1.10
CA GLY A 186 7.01 -50.21 1.42
C GLY A 186 6.38 -51.58 1.23
N VAL A 187 5.77 -51.87 0.08
CA VAL A 187 5.52 -53.27 -0.33
C VAL A 187 5.72 -53.50 -1.83
N GLY A 188 5.88 -52.48 -2.67
CA GLY A 188 6.03 -52.64 -4.13
C GLY A 188 7.43 -52.91 -4.65
N ALA A 189 8.49 -52.74 -3.85
CA ALA A 189 9.88 -52.90 -4.32
C ALA A 189 10.42 -54.34 -4.15
N ALA A 190 9.76 -55.18 -3.35
CA ALA A 190 10.24 -56.54 -3.07
C ALA A 190 9.88 -57.59 -4.13
N LEU A 191 9.00 -57.27 -5.09
CA LEU A 191 8.55 -58.24 -6.11
C LEU A 191 9.20 -58.04 -7.50
N ARG A 192 10.06 -57.04 -7.69
CA ARG A 192 10.76 -56.82 -8.98
C ARG A 192 12.20 -57.37 -9.05
N GLY A 193 12.73 -57.85 -7.92
CA GLY A 193 14.10 -58.38 -7.85
C GLY A 193 14.24 -59.90 -8.08
N ARG A 194 13.11 -60.66 -8.30
CA ARG A 194 13.16 -62.13 -8.37
C ARG A 194 12.93 -62.71 -9.77
N GLY A 195 12.86 -61.89 -10.80
CA GLY A 195 12.57 -62.31 -12.18
C GLY A 195 13.72 -62.24 -13.19
N ALA A 196 14.94 -61.85 -12.75
CA ALA A 196 16.05 -61.64 -13.71
C ALA A 196 17.22 -62.67 -13.59
N ASP A 197 17.07 -63.73 -12.79
CA ASP A 197 18.15 -64.73 -12.66
C ASP A 197 17.75 -66.17 -13.09
N GLN A 198 16.97 -66.29 -14.15
CA GLN A 198 16.68 -67.56 -14.82
C GLN A 198 16.56 -67.40 -16.32
N LYS A 199 17.62 -67.02 -17.00
CA LYS A 199 17.88 -67.41 -18.43
C LYS A 199 19.32 -66.99 -18.79
N GLY A 200 20.17 -67.98 -18.92
CA GLY A 200 21.45 -67.89 -19.59
C GLY A 200 22.52 -68.64 -18.90
#